data_327691f734cb323e2798b1afd7282ee3
#
_entry.id   327691f734cb323e2798b1afd7282ee3
#
_cell.length_a   1.000
_cell.length_b   1.000
_cell.length_c   1.000
_cell.angle_alpha   90.00
_cell.angle_beta   90.00
_cell.angle_gamma   90.00
#
_symmetry.space_group_name_H-M   'P 1'
#
loop_
_entity.id
_entity.type
_entity.pdbx_description
1 polymer ?
#
loop_
_entity_poly.entity_id
_entity_poly.type
_entity_poly.pdbx_seq_one_letter_code
_entity_poly.pdbx_strand_id
1 'polypeptide(L)'
;MISASFPCLLQSFFTDRLLRQRQASPHTIAGYRDCFRLLLKFAKEQLGKSSCQLRIEDLDTAFIGTFLDHLEGTRKNSARTRNVRLAAIHSFFRYVALEEPAHALHCQRILAVPN
;
A
#
# COMPACT_ATOMS: atom_id res chain seq x y z
N MET A 1 -12.80 16.08 -13.84
CA MET A 1 -11.63 15.20 -13.99
C MET A 1 -11.81 13.97 -13.13
N ILE A 2 -11.60 12.81 -13.73
CA ILE A 2 -11.78 11.55 -13.03
C ILE A 2 -10.43 11.13 -12.41
N SER A 3 -10.42 10.91 -11.10
CA SER A 3 -9.23 10.38 -10.43
C SER A 3 -8.98 8.95 -10.88
N ALA A 4 -7.71 8.55 -10.95
CA ALA A 4 -7.34 7.18 -11.24
C ALA A 4 -7.86 6.26 -10.12
N SER A 5 -8.37 5.10 -10.49
CA SER A 5 -8.83 4.12 -9.52
C SER A 5 -7.66 3.52 -8.75
N PHE A 6 -7.94 2.96 -7.56
CA PHE A 6 -6.90 2.29 -6.78
C PHE A 6 -6.20 1.18 -7.57
N PRO A 7 -6.93 0.27 -8.27
CA PRO A 7 -6.23 -0.77 -9.05
C PRO A 7 -5.33 -0.19 -10.14
N CYS A 8 -5.76 0.88 -10.80
CA CYS A 8 -4.93 1.52 -11.84
C CYS A 8 -3.68 2.14 -11.23
N LEU A 9 -3.82 2.82 -10.09
CA LEU A 9 -2.67 3.40 -9.38
C LEU A 9 -1.70 2.32 -8.93
N LEU A 10 -2.21 1.22 -8.41
CA LEU A 10 -1.37 0.12 -7.95
C LEU A 10 -0.61 -0.52 -9.12
N GLN A 11 -1.29 -0.75 -10.25
CA GLN A 11 -0.66 -1.30 -11.44
C GLN A 11 0.43 -0.36 -11.96
N SER A 12 0.13 0.93 -12.06
CA SER A 12 1.10 1.93 -12.52
C SER A 12 2.30 2.01 -11.59
N PHE A 13 2.07 1.89 -10.28
CA PHE A 13 3.15 1.87 -9.31
C PHE A 13 4.14 0.73 -9.60
N PHE A 14 3.63 -0.48 -9.86
CA PHE A 14 4.50 -1.62 -10.15
C PHE A 14 5.19 -1.50 -11.50
N THR A 15 4.47 -1.11 -12.55
CA THR A 15 5.04 -1.07 -13.90
C THR A 15 5.88 0.17 -14.15
N ASP A 16 5.39 1.35 -13.80
CA ASP A 16 6.06 2.60 -14.13
C ASP A 16 7.07 3.03 -13.08
N ARG A 17 6.68 2.98 -11.80
CA ARG A 17 7.58 3.45 -10.74
C ARG A 17 8.66 2.42 -10.41
N LEU A 18 8.27 1.18 -10.10
CA LEU A 18 9.24 0.19 -9.64
C LEU A 18 10.09 -0.38 -10.77
N LEU A 19 9.46 -0.79 -11.87
CA LEU A 19 10.20 -1.41 -12.98
C LEU A 19 10.95 -0.39 -13.82
N ARG A 20 10.26 0.65 -14.30
CA ARG A 20 10.84 1.58 -15.27
C ARG A 20 11.69 2.66 -14.65
N GLN A 21 11.18 3.35 -13.61
CA GLN A 21 11.86 4.51 -13.05
C GLN A 21 12.92 4.14 -12.02
N ARG A 22 12.61 3.22 -11.12
CA ARG A 22 13.51 2.85 -10.04
C ARG A 22 14.31 1.59 -10.33
N GLN A 23 13.96 0.85 -11.36
CA GLN A 23 14.62 -0.40 -11.73
C GLN A 23 14.79 -1.31 -10.50
N ALA A 24 13.73 -1.44 -9.72
CA ALA A 24 13.75 -2.24 -8.50
C ALA A 24 14.08 -3.69 -8.84
N SER A 25 14.79 -4.37 -7.94
CA SER A 25 15.14 -5.77 -8.16
C SER A 25 13.89 -6.65 -8.19
N PRO A 26 13.95 -7.81 -8.89
CA PRO A 26 12.82 -8.76 -8.87
C PRO A 26 12.44 -9.18 -7.45
N HIS A 27 13.43 -9.29 -6.56
CA HIS A 27 13.20 -9.66 -5.17
C HIS A 27 12.37 -8.57 -4.43
N THR A 28 12.71 -7.30 -4.62
CA THR A 28 11.96 -6.18 -4.04
C THR A 28 10.54 -6.16 -4.57
N ILE A 29 10.38 -6.32 -5.90
CA ILE A 29 9.07 -6.32 -6.53
C ILE A 29 8.20 -7.46 -5.99
N ALA A 30 8.77 -8.65 -5.83
CA ALA A 30 8.05 -9.80 -5.29
C ALA A 30 7.59 -9.56 -3.86
N GLY A 31 8.45 -8.96 -3.03
CA GLY A 31 8.10 -8.63 -1.64
C GLY A 31 6.99 -7.61 -1.56
N TYR A 32 7.05 -6.57 -2.40
CA TYR A 32 6.01 -5.55 -2.45
C TYR A 32 4.69 -6.14 -2.95
N ARG A 33 4.75 -6.98 -3.97
CA ARG A 33 3.56 -7.65 -4.50
C ARG A 33 2.88 -8.50 -3.43
N ASP A 34 3.66 -9.24 -2.65
CA ASP A 34 3.14 -10.05 -1.56
C ASP A 34 2.45 -9.18 -0.50
N CYS A 35 3.07 -8.06 -0.15
CA CYS A 35 2.48 -7.11 0.81
C CYS A 35 1.11 -6.63 0.34
N PHE A 36 1.00 -6.20 -0.92
CA PHE A 36 -0.27 -5.68 -1.43
C PHE A 36 -1.30 -6.77 -1.63
N ARG A 37 -0.89 -8.00 -1.95
CA ARG A 37 -1.79 -9.14 -2.00
C ARG A 37 -2.44 -9.38 -0.63
N LEU A 38 -1.63 -9.33 0.43
CA LEU A 38 -2.13 -9.49 1.80
C LEU A 38 -3.01 -8.32 2.21
N LEU A 39 -2.67 -7.10 1.82
CA LEU A 39 -3.47 -5.91 2.12
C LEU A 39 -4.84 -5.99 1.45
N LEU A 40 -4.89 -6.40 0.19
CA LEU A 40 -6.15 -6.55 -0.53
C LEU A 40 -7.04 -7.63 0.09
N LYS A 41 -6.44 -8.74 0.51
CA LYS A 41 -7.16 -9.80 1.20
C LYS A 41 -7.75 -9.30 2.53
N PHE A 42 -6.96 -8.56 3.29
CA PHE A 42 -7.40 -7.98 4.55
C PHE A 42 -8.54 -6.99 4.33
N ALA A 43 -8.43 -6.14 3.31
CA ALA A 43 -9.48 -5.17 2.98
C ALA A 43 -10.78 -5.88 2.61
N LYS A 44 -10.69 -6.98 1.88
CA LYS A 44 -11.89 -7.77 1.54
C LYS A 44 -12.56 -8.31 2.80
N GLU A 45 -11.78 -8.82 3.74
CA GLU A 45 -12.31 -9.38 4.98
C GLU A 45 -12.88 -8.32 5.90
N GLN A 46 -12.22 -7.17 6.02
CA GLN A 46 -12.60 -6.13 6.97
C GLN A 46 -13.65 -5.16 6.43
N LEU A 47 -13.56 -4.81 5.16
CA LEU A 47 -14.42 -3.79 4.55
C LEU A 47 -15.46 -4.38 3.60
N GLY A 48 -15.32 -5.65 3.25
CA GLY A 48 -16.20 -6.30 2.28
C GLY A 48 -16.03 -5.75 0.87
N LYS A 49 -14.89 -5.10 0.58
CA LYS A 49 -14.64 -4.47 -0.72
C LYS A 49 -13.57 -5.22 -1.49
N SER A 50 -13.85 -5.47 -2.77
CA SER A 50 -12.85 -5.98 -3.70
C SER A 50 -11.90 -4.84 -4.10
N SER A 51 -10.80 -5.18 -4.78
CA SER A 51 -9.83 -4.18 -5.22
C SER A 51 -10.49 -3.11 -6.10
N CYS A 52 -11.48 -3.47 -6.93
CA CYS A 52 -12.18 -2.51 -7.79
C CYS A 52 -13.06 -1.54 -7.02
N GLN A 53 -13.46 -1.91 -5.81
CA GLN A 53 -14.33 -1.09 -4.96
C GLN A 53 -13.55 -0.25 -3.97
N LEU A 54 -12.27 -0.56 -3.77
CA LEU A 54 -11.44 0.19 -2.83
C LEU A 54 -11.10 1.57 -3.37
N ARG A 55 -11.09 2.53 -2.45
CA ARG A 55 -10.69 3.90 -2.72
C ARG A 55 -9.47 4.22 -1.88
N ILE A 56 -8.69 5.19 -2.33
CA ILE A 56 -7.52 5.63 -1.55
C ILE A 56 -7.93 6.03 -0.13
N GLU A 57 -9.09 6.69 0.01
CA GLU A 57 -9.59 7.14 1.31
C GLU A 57 -9.91 5.98 2.27
N ASP A 58 -10.21 4.80 1.74
CA ASP A 58 -10.48 3.62 2.58
C ASP A 58 -9.22 3.14 3.30
N LEU A 59 -8.05 3.40 2.73
CA LEU A 59 -6.77 2.98 3.27
C LEU A 59 -6.17 4.11 4.10
N ASP A 60 -6.77 4.36 5.27
CA ASP A 60 -6.31 5.41 6.18
C ASP A 60 -5.31 4.87 7.20
N THR A 61 -4.81 5.75 8.08
CA THR A 61 -3.80 5.36 9.07
C THR A 61 -4.31 4.29 10.03
N ALA A 62 -5.57 4.38 10.44
CA ALA A 62 -6.16 3.40 11.34
C ALA A 62 -6.22 2.02 10.67
N PHE A 63 -6.64 1.99 9.41
CA PHE A 63 -6.72 0.74 8.65
C PHE A 63 -5.32 0.12 8.45
N ILE A 64 -4.35 0.92 8.06
CA ILE A 64 -2.97 0.44 7.86
C ILE A 64 -2.40 -0.08 9.18
N GLY A 65 -2.61 0.62 10.29
CA GLY A 65 -2.16 0.16 11.60
C GLY A 65 -2.79 -1.18 11.96
N THR A 66 -4.10 -1.33 11.76
CA THR A 66 -4.80 -2.57 12.04
C THR A 66 -4.28 -3.71 11.16
N PHE A 67 -4.00 -3.43 9.89
CA PHE A 67 -3.43 -4.41 8.98
C PHE A 67 -2.07 -4.92 9.48
N LEU A 68 -1.19 -4.01 9.87
CA LEU A 68 0.14 -4.39 10.33
C LEU A 68 0.07 -5.19 11.63
N ASP A 69 -0.83 -4.79 12.56
CA ASP A 69 -1.05 -5.52 13.81
C ASP A 69 -1.61 -6.91 13.54
N HIS A 70 -2.54 -7.03 12.59
CA HIS A 70 -3.10 -8.32 12.20
C HIS A 70 -2.01 -9.27 11.70
N LEU A 71 -1.10 -8.77 10.88
CA LEU A 71 -0.01 -9.60 10.36
C LEU A 71 0.94 -10.04 11.46
N GLU A 72 1.28 -9.16 12.40
CA GLU A 72 2.14 -9.52 13.54
C GLU A 72 1.47 -10.59 14.41
N GLY A 73 0.19 -10.43 14.73
CA GLY A 73 -0.53 -11.36 15.59
C GLY A 73 -0.82 -12.68 14.92
N THR A 74 -1.34 -12.65 13.69
CA THR A 74 -1.82 -13.86 13.00
C THR A 74 -0.68 -14.65 12.37
N ARG A 75 0.29 -13.96 11.77
CA ARG A 75 1.39 -14.60 11.06
C ARG A 75 2.69 -14.62 11.85
N LYS A 76 2.67 -14.08 13.08
CA LYS A 76 3.83 -14.03 13.99
C LYS A 76 5.06 -13.41 13.32
N ASN A 77 4.84 -12.35 12.56
CA ASN A 77 5.93 -11.66 11.88
C ASN A 77 6.75 -10.83 12.86
N SER A 78 8.05 -10.72 12.57
CA SER A 78 8.95 -9.89 13.36
C SER A 78 8.72 -8.41 13.08
N ALA A 79 9.26 -7.55 13.97
CA ALA A 79 9.26 -6.11 13.74
C ALA A 79 9.93 -5.74 12.42
N ARG A 80 11.00 -6.46 12.05
CA ARG A 80 11.69 -6.24 10.79
C ARG A 80 10.76 -6.50 9.60
N THR A 81 9.99 -7.59 9.64
CA THR A 81 9.04 -7.90 8.57
C THR A 81 7.94 -6.85 8.50
N ARG A 82 7.45 -6.39 9.66
CA ARG A 82 6.47 -5.30 9.72
C ARG A 82 7.01 -4.05 9.03
N ASN A 83 8.26 -3.68 9.31
CA ASN A 83 8.87 -2.49 8.74
C ASN A 83 9.10 -2.61 7.24
N VAL A 84 9.44 -3.79 6.74
CA VAL A 84 9.58 -4.04 5.29
C VAL A 84 8.22 -3.82 4.59
N ARG A 85 7.14 -4.32 5.20
CA ARG A 85 5.81 -4.14 4.64
C ARG A 85 5.35 -2.68 4.70
N LEU A 86 5.64 -2.00 5.81
CA LEU A 86 5.33 -0.58 5.92
C LEU A 86 6.10 0.23 4.89
N ALA A 87 7.35 -0.14 4.61
CA ALA A 87 8.15 0.52 3.58
C ALA A 87 7.50 0.38 2.20
N ALA A 88 6.93 -0.79 1.89
CA ALA A 88 6.21 -0.99 0.64
C ALA A 88 4.99 -0.08 0.56
N ILE A 89 4.22 0.00 1.64
CA ILE A 89 3.04 0.86 1.72
C ILE A 89 3.44 2.32 1.58
N HIS A 90 4.49 2.76 2.29
CA HIS A 90 5.00 4.13 2.19
C HIS A 90 5.42 4.46 0.75
N SER A 91 6.11 3.55 0.09
CA SER A 91 6.56 3.75 -1.29
C SER A 91 5.36 3.99 -2.22
N PHE A 92 4.32 3.18 -2.07
CA PHE A 92 3.10 3.34 -2.86
C PHE A 92 2.42 4.69 -2.60
N PHE A 93 2.27 5.08 -1.34
CA PHE A 93 1.60 6.33 -1.02
C PHE A 93 2.42 7.57 -1.41
N ARG A 94 3.76 7.47 -1.44
CA ARG A 94 4.56 8.55 -2.04
C ARG A 94 4.26 8.70 -3.52
N TYR A 95 4.12 7.59 -4.21
CA TYR A 95 3.75 7.58 -5.63
C TYR A 95 2.36 8.19 -5.83
N VAL A 96 1.38 7.79 -5.02
CA VAL A 96 0.02 8.33 -5.11
C VAL A 96 0.02 9.85 -4.89
N ALA A 97 0.79 10.33 -3.93
CA ALA A 97 0.86 11.77 -3.66
C ALA A 97 1.36 12.57 -4.86
N LEU A 98 2.26 11.99 -5.64
CA LEU A 98 2.79 12.63 -6.85
C LEU A 98 1.79 12.56 -8.00
N GLU A 99 1.12 11.43 -8.18
CA GLU A 99 0.21 11.22 -9.30
C GLU A 99 -1.17 11.83 -9.07
N GLU A 100 -1.61 11.91 -7.81
CA GLU A 100 -2.93 12.41 -7.42
C GLU A 100 -2.78 13.44 -6.30
N PRO A 101 -2.40 14.69 -6.63
CA PRO A 101 -2.17 15.71 -5.59
C PRO A 101 -3.39 15.96 -4.68
N ALA A 102 -4.60 15.68 -5.15
CA ALA A 102 -5.80 15.82 -4.33
C ALA A 102 -5.76 14.93 -3.09
N HIS A 103 -4.99 13.85 -3.11
CA HIS A 103 -4.84 12.93 -1.98
C HIS A 103 -3.58 13.19 -1.16
N ALA A 104 -2.87 14.31 -1.40
CA ALA A 104 -1.56 14.54 -0.78
C ALA A 104 -1.62 14.55 0.75
N LEU A 105 -2.65 15.17 1.35
CA LEU A 105 -2.78 15.22 2.81
C LEU A 105 -3.01 13.83 3.38
N HIS A 106 -3.89 13.05 2.75
CA HIS A 106 -4.14 11.66 3.15
C HIS A 106 -2.85 10.83 3.10
N CYS A 107 -2.09 10.98 2.02
CA CYS A 107 -0.83 10.28 1.85
C CYS A 107 0.19 10.68 2.91
N GLN A 108 0.28 11.98 3.26
CA GLN A 108 1.18 12.45 4.31
C GLN A 108 0.90 11.79 5.65
N ARG A 109 -0.37 11.59 5.96
CA ARG A 109 -0.76 10.94 7.22
C ARG A 109 -0.27 9.50 7.26
N ILE A 110 -0.39 8.78 6.14
CA ILE A 110 0.10 7.41 6.07
C ILE A 110 1.62 7.36 6.15
N LEU A 111 2.30 8.30 5.47
CA LEU A 111 3.76 8.38 5.52
C LEU A 111 4.29 8.70 6.91
N ALA A 112 3.45 9.26 7.77
CA ALA A 112 3.83 9.57 9.15
C ALA A 112 3.70 8.36 10.10
N VAL A 113 3.12 7.25 9.65
CA VAL A 113 3.03 6.03 10.48
C VAL A 113 4.46 5.54 10.75
N PRO A 114 4.88 5.42 12.03
CA PRO A 114 6.27 5.10 12.35
C PRO A 114 6.59 3.62 12.17
N ASN A 115 7.86 3.36 11.92
CA ASN A 115 8.39 2.01 11.89
C ASN A 115 8.39 1.38 13.28
#